data_a2197d77b1008d284fcc77210edce49d
#
_entry.id   a2197d77b1008d284fcc77210edce49d
#
_cell.length_a   1.000
_cell.length_b   1.000
_cell.length_c   1.000
_cell.angle_alpha   90.00
_cell.angle_beta   90.00
_cell.angle_gamma   90.00
#
_symmetry.space_group_name_H-M   'P 1'
#
loop_
_entity.id
_entity.type
_entity.pdbx_description
1 polymer ?
#
loop_
_entity_poly.entity_id
_entity_poly.type
_entity_poly.pdbx_seq_one_letter_code
_entity_poly.pdbx_strand_id
1 'polypeptide(L)'
;RIDYVKFKTPQVLYSPNEWLNKKIRLYKKYDVIPFLDHTYFKFAYKKNCVEHAIEHGKSLGFDSMEFMNTGGEVSEKQWSDWRKLAKKVSLRFMYEHHPLRNWKHGSPDIPSTSEEILKTADPFLNDGADFVILDHEEFELQNENAKNVFDKVINNLGLEKLCFEVTSPREGLKQWHKDLSAYIKLFGQDCNVCNIMPSQILQVEPLRDENLLRQF
;
A
#
# COMPACT_ATOMS: atom_id res chain seq x y z
N ARG A 1 -7.87 -13.19 -6.95
CA ARG A 1 -6.44 -13.45 -7.17
C ARG A 1 -5.60 -12.66 -6.19
N ILE A 2 -4.49 -13.24 -5.71
CA ILE A 2 -3.49 -12.54 -4.89
C ILE A 2 -2.36 -12.14 -5.82
N ASP A 3 -2.10 -10.84 -5.95
CA ASP A 3 -1.06 -10.33 -6.84
C ASP A 3 0.20 -9.92 -6.06
N TYR A 4 0.04 -9.47 -4.80
CA TYR A 4 1.13 -8.97 -3.96
C TYR A 4 1.09 -9.58 -2.57
N VAL A 5 2.28 -9.77 -1.96
CA VAL A 5 2.42 -10.19 -0.57
C VAL A 5 3.36 -9.25 0.19
N LYS A 6 2.85 -8.63 1.26
CA LYS A 6 3.58 -7.73 2.15
C LYS A 6 4.45 -8.50 3.13
N PHE A 7 5.74 -8.22 3.16
CA PHE A 7 6.64 -8.66 4.21
C PHE A 7 6.85 -7.54 5.22
N LYS A 8 6.41 -7.77 6.44
CA LYS A 8 6.55 -6.80 7.52
C LYS A 8 8.02 -6.68 7.96
N THR A 9 8.44 -5.49 8.33
CA THR A 9 9.81 -5.15 8.74
C THR A 9 10.43 -6.12 9.74
N PRO A 10 9.75 -6.57 10.82
CA PRO A 10 10.35 -7.54 11.73
C PRO A 10 10.70 -8.88 11.07
N GLN A 11 9.91 -9.32 10.10
CA GLN A 11 10.22 -10.54 9.34
C GLN A 11 11.50 -10.38 8.52
N VAL A 12 11.69 -9.19 7.92
CA VAL A 12 12.87 -8.91 7.09
C VAL A 12 14.14 -8.76 7.94
N LEU A 13 14.06 -8.08 9.09
CA LEU A 13 15.21 -7.77 9.91
C LEU A 13 15.66 -8.92 10.83
N TYR A 14 14.73 -9.78 11.25
CA TYR A 14 15.01 -10.79 12.27
C TYR A 14 14.92 -12.23 11.78
N SER A 15 14.47 -12.47 10.54
CA SER A 15 14.47 -13.81 9.97
C SER A 15 15.81 -14.14 9.31
N PRO A 16 16.26 -15.40 9.36
CA PRO A 16 17.43 -15.83 8.59
C PRO A 16 17.22 -15.61 7.09
N ASN A 17 18.25 -15.13 6.39
CA ASN A 17 18.18 -14.86 4.94
C ASN A 17 17.76 -16.09 4.13
N GLU A 18 18.20 -17.28 4.52
CA GLU A 18 17.80 -18.53 3.86
C GLU A 18 16.29 -18.74 3.91
N TRP A 19 15.67 -18.50 5.06
CA TRP A 19 14.24 -18.61 5.23
C TRP A 19 13.48 -17.56 4.40
N LEU A 20 13.94 -16.31 4.42
CA LEU A 20 13.37 -15.24 3.59
C LEU A 20 13.44 -15.59 2.11
N ASN A 21 14.61 -16.01 1.62
CA ASN A 21 14.82 -16.37 0.24
C ASN A 21 13.94 -17.55 -0.20
N LYS A 22 13.74 -18.56 0.68
CA LYS A 22 12.87 -19.69 0.41
C LYS A 22 11.42 -19.25 0.30
N LYS A 23 10.96 -18.38 1.21
CA LYS A 23 9.60 -17.85 1.23
C LYS A 23 9.33 -16.94 0.02
N ILE A 24 10.24 -16.04 -0.31
CA ILE A 24 10.17 -15.17 -1.49
C ILE A 24 10.04 -15.99 -2.77
N ARG A 25 10.93 -17.00 -2.96
CA ARG A 25 10.86 -17.91 -4.12
C ARG A 25 9.55 -18.67 -4.20
N LEU A 26 8.98 -19.06 -3.06
CA LEU A 26 7.68 -19.75 -3.05
C LEU A 26 6.57 -18.86 -3.60
N TYR A 27 6.48 -17.60 -3.18
CA TYR A 27 5.49 -16.66 -3.71
C TYR A 27 5.68 -16.41 -5.21
N LYS A 28 6.91 -16.17 -5.65
CA LYS A 28 7.24 -15.97 -7.07
C LYS A 28 6.87 -17.16 -7.95
N LYS A 29 6.97 -18.38 -7.44
CA LYS A 29 6.54 -19.59 -8.16
C LYS A 29 5.05 -19.57 -8.54
N TYR A 30 4.25 -18.79 -7.80
CA TYR A 30 2.82 -18.63 -8.04
C TYR A 30 2.47 -17.24 -8.59
N ASP A 31 3.43 -16.57 -9.20
CA ASP A 31 3.28 -15.22 -9.78
C ASP A 31 2.80 -14.16 -8.77
N VAL A 32 3.09 -14.36 -7.49
CA VAL A 32 2.80 -13.37 -6.44
C VAL A 32 4.05 -12.53 -6.18
N ILE A 33 3.90 -11.22 -6.19
CA ILE A 33 4.98 -10.24 -6.04
C ILE A 33 5.25 -9.98 -4.56
N PRO A 34 6.41 -10.44 -4.02
CA PRO A 34 6.79 -10.14 -2.64
C PRO A 34 7.33 -8.70 -2.54
N PHE A 35 6.84 -7.95 -1.57
CA PHE A 35 7.28 -6.58 -1.35
C PHE A 35 7.60 -6.25 0.10
N LEU A 36 8.46 -5.24 0.27
CA LEU A 36 8.84 -4.66 1.55
C LEU A 36 7.82 -3.61 1.98
N ASP A 37 7.36 -3.68 3.23
CA ASP A 37 6.37 -2.74 3.76
C ASP A 37 6.94 -1.31 3.99
N HIS A 38 6.05 -0.33 4.12
CA HIS A 38 6.43 1.06 4.38
C HIS A 38 7.22 1.25 5.68
N THR A 39 7.05 0.38 6.68
CA THR A 39 7.80 0.49 7.93
C THR A 39 9.28 0.17 7.74
N TYR A 40 9.62 -0.67 6.74
CA TYR A 40 11.01 -0.91 6.34
C TYR A 40 11.63 0.36 5.73
N PHE A 41 10.90 1.03 4.84
CA PHE A 41 11.30 2.33 4.31
C PHE A 41 11.49 3.39 5.41
N LYS A 42 10.50 3.53 6.31
CA LYS A 42 10.58 4.46 7.45
C LYS A 42 11.77 4.17 8.37
N PHE A 43 12.06 2.90 8.62
CA PHE A 43 13.22 2.50 9.40
C PHE A 43 14.52 2.93 8.71
N ALA A 44 14.65 2.65 7.41
CA ALA A 44 15.81 3.06 6.62
C ALA A 44 15.96 4.58 6.55
N TYR A 45 14.86 5.31 6.39
CA TYR A 45 14.84 6.76 6.39
C TYR A 45 15.37 7.34 7.72
N LYS A 46 14.86 6.86 8.86
CA LYS A 46 15.32 7.27 10.19
C LYS A 46 16.80 6.95 10.45
N LYS A 47 17.35 5.99 9.73
CA LYS A 47 18.77 5.58 9.80
C LYS A 47 19.65 6.21 8.71
N ASN A 48 19.10 7.10 7.88
CA ASN A 48 19.78 7.70 6.74
C ASN A 48 20.44 6.68 5.81
N CYS A 49 19.75 5.56 5.53
CA CYS A 49 20.27 4.47 4.69
C CYS A 49 19.22 3.94 3.68
N VAL A 50 18.38 4.81 3.12
CA VAL A 50 17.33 4.42 2.17
C VAL A 50 17.91 3.78 0.92
N GLU A 51 18.99 4.33 0.37
CA GLU A 51 19.66 3.79 -0.81
C GLU A 51 20.13 2.34 -0.56
N HIS A 52 20.78 2.12 0.59
CA HIS A 52 21.18 0.78 0.99
C HIS A 52 19.99 -0.16 1.17
N ALA A 53 18.89 0.32 1.74
CA ALA A 53 17.68 -0.49 1.92
C ALA A 53 17.06 -0.91 0.59
N ILE A 54 17.05 -0.05 -0.43
CA ILE A 54 16.60 -0.35 -1.78
C ILE A 54 17.46 -1.47 -2.39
N GLU A 55 18.78 -1.31 -2.36
CA GLU A 55 19.73 -2.30 -2.89
C GLU A 55 19.66 -3.63 -2.11
N HIS A 56 19.61 -3.57 -0.79
CA HIS A 56 19.49 -4.74 0.08
C HIS A 56 18.17 -5.48 -0.16
N GLY A 57 17.04 -4.77 -0.25
CA GLY A 57 15.76 -5.37 -0.57
C GLY A 57 15.81 -6.17 -1.88
N LYS A 58 16.42 -5.58 -2.92
CA LYS A 58 16.62 -6.29 -4.19
C LYS A 58 17.56 -7.51 -4.04
N SER A 59 18.62 -7.39 -3.28
CA SER A 59 19.59 -8.50 -3.06
C SER A 59 18.95 -9.68 -2.31
N LEU A 60 17.99 -9.43 -1.43
CA LEU A 60 17.19 -10.47 -0.77
C LEU A 60 16.16 -11.13 -1.70
N GLY A 61 15.97 -10.59 -2.90
CA GLY A 61 15.08 -11.13 -3.90
C GLY A 61 13.69 -10.56 -3.92
N PHE A 62 13.41 -9.48 -3.19
CA PHE A 62 12.15 -8.75 -3.30
C PHE A 62 11.98 -8.13 -4.69
N ASP A 63 10.75 -8.05 -5.15
CA ASP A 63 10.42 -7.46 -6.44
C ASP A 63 9.87 -6.05 -6.33
N SER A 64 9.38 -5.67 -5.14
CA SER A 64 8.81 -4.34 -4.92
C SER A 64 9.06 -3.83 -3.50
N MET A 65 8.92 -2.52 -3.32
CA MET A 65 9.03 -1.81 -2.05
C MET A 65 7.95 -0.73 -1.94
N GLU A 66 7.39 -0.60 -0.78
CA GLU A 66 6.39 0.41 -0.46
C GLU A 66 7.09 1.67 0.07
N PHE A 67 7.00 2.76 -0.69
CA PHE A 67 7.37 4.09 -0.25
C PHE A 67 6.19 4.74 0.46
N MET A 68 6.47 5.53 1.47
CA MET A 68 5.44 6.22 2.23
C MET A 68 5.89 7.63 2.57
N ASN A 69 5.00 8.59 2.47
CA ASN A 69 5.27 9.95 2.92
C ASN A 69 5.56 9.97 4.43
N THR A 70 6.66 10.60 4.80
CA THR A 70 7.14 10.67 6.19
C THR A 70 6.81 12.01 6.87
N GLY A 71 5.81 12.74 6.36
CA GLY A 71 5.36 13.99 6.97
C GLY A 71 6.04 15.26 6.45
N GLY A 72 6.46 15.26 5.18
CA GLY A 72 6.97 16.46 4.50
C GLY A 72 8.46 16.78 4.74
N GLU A 73 9.18 15.88 5.42
CA GLU A 73 10.63 16.06 5.67
C GLU A 73 11.51 15.65 4.49
N VAL A 74 10.95 14.91 3.51
CA VAL A 74 11.70 14.43 2.34
C VAL A 74 11.52 15.41 1.18
N SER A 75 12.62 15.91 0.66
CA SER A 75 12.60 16.78 -0.52
C SER A 75 12.24 16.00 -1.79
N GLU A 76 11.63 16.67 -2.78
CA GLU A 76 11.32 16.04 -4.07
C GLU A 76 12.57 15.49 -4.76
N LYS A 77 13.71 16.15 -4.58
CA LYS A 77 14.98 15.66 -5.10
C LYS A 77 15.34 14.29 -4.50
N GLN A 78 15.23 14.10 -3.19
CA GLN A 78 15.48 12.81 -2.54
C GLN A 78 14.49 11.74 -3.03
N TRP A 79 13.19 12.07 -3.12
CA TRP A 79 12.20 11.19 -3.69
C TRP A 79 12.54 10.74 -5.10
N SER A 80 12.91 11.68 -5.96
CA SER A 80 13.32 11.38 -7.34
C SER A 80 14.56 10.49 -7.39
N ASP A 81 15.57 10.78 -6.55
CA ASP A 81 16.80 9.99 -6.51
C ASP A 81 16.51 8.53 -6.07
N TRP A 82 15.66 8.30 -5.08
CA TRP A 82 15.29 6.96 -4.63
C TRP A 82 14.43 6.21 -5.66
N ARG A 83 13.48 6.85 -6.32
CA ARG A 83 12.72 6.25 -7.41
C ARG A 83 13.63 5.83 -8.57
N LYS A 84 14.59 6.67 -8.95
CA LYS A 84 15.60 6.36 -9.97
C LYS A 84 16.48 5.18 -9.57
N LEU A 85 16.93 5.14 -8.31
CA LEU A 85 17.71 4.02 -7.80
C LEU A 85 16.93 2.72 -7.83
N ALA A 86 15.67 2.72 -7.36
CA ALA A 86 14.80 1.55 -7.41
C ALA A 86 14.68 1.02 -8.86
N LYS A 87 14.42 1.89 -9.83
CA LYS A 87 14.41 1.53 -11.26
C LYS A 87 15.75 0.94 -11.73
N LYS A 88 16.86 1.58 -11.35
CA LYS A 88 18.22 1.13 -11.74
C LYS A 88 18.51 -0.29 -11.28
N VAL A 89 18.06 -0.66 -10.07
CA VAL A 89 18.26 -2.01 -9.53
C VAL A 89 17.11 -2.97 -9.89
N SER A 90 16.16 -2.53 -10.73
CA SER A 90 14.98 -3.30 -11.13
C SER A 90 14.12 -3.72 -9.92
N LEU A 91 14.01 -2.87 -8.92
CA LEU A 91 13.06 -2.96 -7.84
C LEU A 91 11.84 -2.10 -8.18
N ARG A 92 10.68 -2.72 -8.33
CA ARG A 92 9.40 -2.00 -8.48
C ARG A 92 9.09 -1.24 -7.22
N PHE A 93 8.14 -0.33 -7.28
CA PHE A 93 7.69 0.37 -6.09
C PHE A 93 6.21 0.74 -6.19
N MET A 94 5.63 0.95 -5.04
CA MET A 94 4.31 1.52 -4.82
C MET A 94 4.42 2.68 -3.84
N TYR A 95 3.43 3.55 -3.81
CA TYR A 95 3.40 4.69 -2.92
C TYR A 95 2.19 4.62 -2.01
N GLU A 96 2.41 4.70 -0.70
CA GLU A 96 1.35 4.82 0.28
C GLU A 96 1.15 6.30 0.64
N HIS A 97 -0.04 6.80 0.31
CA HIS A 97 -0.42 8.16 0.65
C HIS A 97 -0.85 8.22 2.10
N HIS A 98 -0.17 9.08 2.83
CA HIS A 98 -0.63 9.54 4.13
C HIS A 98 -0.81 11.06 4.09
N PRO A 99 -1.85 11.59 4.75
CA PRO A 99 -2.01 13.04 4.85
C PRO A 99 -0.74 13.69 5.40
N LEU A 100 -0.33 14.83 4.84
CA LEU A 100 0.90 15.59 5.19
C LEU A 100 0.88 16.17 6.61
N ARG A 101 0.31 15.47 7.58
CA ARG A 101 0.08 15.99 8.91
C ARG A 101 1.16 15.62 9.90
N ASN A 102 1.36 16.54 10.83
CA ASN A 102 2.23 16.40 11.97
C ASN A 102 1.91 15.12 12.77
N TRP A 103 2.61 14.04 12.47
CA TRP A 103 2.64 12.80 13.24
C TRP A 103 3.04 13.01 14.72
N LYS A 104 3.24 14.26 15.14
CA LYS A 104 3.67 14.59 16.51
C LYS A 104 2.58 14.38 17.56
N HIS A 105 1.32 14.24 17.18
CA HIS A 105 0.20 14.28 18.14
C HIS A 105 -0.92 13.24 17.93
N GLY A 106 -0.68 12.10 17.28
CA GLY A 106 -1.73 11.10 17.05
C GLY A 106 -2.58 11.40 15.81
N SER A 107 -3.75 10.82 15.70
CA SER A 107 -4.59 10.80 14.49
C SER A 107 -4.70 12.12 13.74
N PRO A 108 -4.68 12.10 12.42
CA PRO A 108 -4.95 13.27 11.60
C PRO A 108 -6.41 13.72 11.81
N ASP A 109 -6.61 14.97 12.18
CA ASP A 109 -7.95 15.53 12.44
C ASP A 109 -8.67 16.03 11.17
N ILE A 110 -7.97 16.07 10.02
CA ILE A 110 -8.50 16.64 8.78
C ILE A 110 -8.18 15.71 7.61
N PRO A 111 -9.13 15.30 6.75
CA PRO A 111 -8.89 14.46 5.58
C PRO A 111 -8.09 15.18 4.49
N SER A 112 -7.34 14.47 3.68
CA SER A 112 -6.68 15.03 2.51
C SER A 112 -7.70 15.50 1.46
N THR A 113 -7.38 16.56 0.74
CA THR A 113 -8.15 16.91 -0.46
C THR A 113 -7.75 16.00 -1.63
N SER A 114 -8.60 15.92 -2.65
CA SER A 114 -8.26 15.21 -3.89
C SER A 114 -6.98 15.78 -4.54
N GLU A 115 -6.79 17.09 -4.47
CA GLU A 115 -5.64 17.78 -5.00
C GLU A 115 -4.34 17.41 -4.25
N GLU A 116 -4.40 17.25 -2.92
CA GLU A 116 -3.27 16.79 -2.12
C GLU A 116 -2.88 15.36 -2.47
N ILE A 117 -3.88 14.46 -2.58
CA ILE A 117 -3.64 13.06 -2.98
C ILE A 117 -2.99 13.02 -4.36
N LEU A 118 -3.56 13.71 -5.35
CA LEU A 118 -3.03 13.78 -6.71
C LEU A 118 -1.62 14.33 -6.75
N LYS A 119 -1.39 15.46 -6.08
CA LYS A 119 -0.07 16.11 -6.03
C LYS A 119 1.03 15.20 -5.49
N THR A 120 0.71 14.36 -4.51
CA THR A 120 1.69 13.42 -3.94
C THR A 120 1.82 12.14 -4.74
N ALA A 121 0.75 11.66 -5.38
CA ALA A 121 0.71 10.42 -6.16
C ALA A 121 1.35 10.55 -7.55
N ASP A 122 1.08 11.65 -8.25
CA ASP A 122 1.50 11.86 -9.64
C ASP A 122 3.00 11.64 -9.89
N PRO A 123 3.93 12.16 -9.07
CA PRO A 123 5.36 11.94 -9.29
C PRO A 123 5.76 10.46 -9.22
N PHE A 124 5.11 9.68 -8.37
CA PHE A 124 5.37 8.25 -8.23
C PHE A 124 4.82 7.46 -9.42
N LEU A 125 3.59 7.74 -9.83
CA LEU A 125 2.96 7.08 -10.96
C LEU A 125 3.67 7.41 -12.28
N ASN A 126 4.06 8.66 -12.48
CA ASN A 126 4.84 9.11 -13.62
C ASN A 126 6.22 8.45 -13.69
N ASP A 127 6.80 8.16 -12.54
CA ASP A 127 8.04 7.38 -12.43
C ASP A 127 7.82 5.86 -12.46
N GLY A 128 6.58 5.39 -12.66
CA GLY A 128 6.27 3.99 -12.90
C GLY A 128 5.99 3.19 -11.62
N ALA A 129 5.45 3.82 -10.58
CA ALA A 129 4.85 3.09 -9.46
C ALA A 129 3.74 2.15 -9.96
N ASP A 130 3.63 0.98 -9.36
CA ASP A 130 2.61 0.01 -9.72
C ASP A 130 1.21 0.57 -9.43
N PHE A 131 1.05 1.14 -8.22
CA PHE A 131 -0.18 1.80 -7.75
C PHE A 131 0.11 2.71 -6.55
N VAL A 132 -0.91 3.45 -6.16
CA VAL A 132 -0.97 4.26 -4.94
C VAL A 132 -1.88 3.57 -3.93
N ILE A 133 -1.39 3.38 -2.72
CA ILE A 133 -2.18 2.87 -1.60
C ILE A 133 -2.81 4.07 -0.90
N LEU A 134 -4.12 4.00 -0.67
CA LEU A 134 -4.88 4.96 0.12
C LEU A 134 -5.21 4.30 1.46
N ASP A 135 -4.71 4.90 2.54
CA ASP A 135 -4.86 4.38 3.90
C ASP A 135 -6.34 4.42 4.34
N HIS A 136 -6.75 3.46 5.15
CA HIS A 136 -8.10 3.40 5.72
C HIS A 136 -8.44 4.61 6.59
N GLU A 137 -7.45 5.18 7.32
CA GLU A 137 -7.64 6.40 8.11
C GLU A 137 -8.07 7.57 7.22
N GLU A 138 -7.50 7.69 6.01
CA GLU A 138 -7.91 8.71 5.05
C GLU A 138 -9.37 8.54 4.65
N PHE A 139 -9.81 7.31 4.41
CA PHE A 139 -11.19 7.01 4.07
C PHE A 139 -12.15 7.30 5.23
N GLU A 140 -11.79 6.91 6.45
CA GLU A 140 -12.61 7.15 7.65
C GLU A 140 -12.80 8.65 7.94
N LEU A 141 -11.75 9.46 7.72
CA LEU A 141 -11.78 10.90 7.91
C LEU A 141 -12.66 11.64 6.90
N GLN A 142 -12.84 11.09 5.69
CA GLN A 142 -13.64 11.72 4.64
C GLN A 142 -15.14 11.72 4.95
N ASN A 143 -15.65 10.81 5.78
CA ASN A 143 -17.07 10.69 6.11
C ASN A 143 -17.95 10.67 4.84
N GLU A 144 -18.97 11.53 4.80
CA GLU A 144 -19.90 11.66 3.66
C GLU A 144 -19.26 12.21 2.38
N ASN A 145 -18.08 12.84 2.48
CA ASN A 145 -17.36 13.39 1.34
C ASN A 145 -16.46 12.37 0.65
N ALA A 146 -16.24 11.18 1.23
CA ALA A 146 -15.33 10.17 0.70
C ALA A 146 -15.56 9.90 -0.80
N LYS A 147 -16.83 9.69 -1.18
CA LYS A 147 -17.17 9.45 -2.59
C LYS A 147 -16.71 10.59 -3.50
N ASN A 148 -16.97 11.83 -3.13
CA ASN A 148 -16.64 12.99 -3.97
C ASN A 148 -15.13 13.18 -4.13
N VAL A 149 -14.36 12.95 -3.06
CA VAL A 149 -12.90 13.05 -3.08
C VAL A 149 -12.30 11.92 -3.92
N PHE A 150 -12.70 10.69 -3.66
CA PHE A 150 -12.14 9.52 -4.35
C PHE A 150 -12.62 9.39 -5.80
N ASP A 151 -13.84 9.80 -6.14
CA ASP A 151 -14.29 9.89 -7.55
C ASP A 151 -13.38 10.83 -8.36
N LYS A 152 -12.97 11.98 -7.79
CA LYS A 152 -12.01 12.86 -8.45
C LYS A 152 -10.63 12.21 -8.62
N VAL A 153 -10.15 11.52 -7.58
CA VAL A 153 -8.85 10.82 -7.64
C VAL A 153 -8.90 9.69 -8.69
N ILE A 154 -9.97 8.88 -8.67
CA ILE A 154 -10.19 7.79 -9.63
C ILE A 154 -10.28 8.31 -11.07
N ASN A 155 -11.01 9.41 -11.29
CA ASN A 155 -11.16 10.00 -12.62
C ASN A 155 -9.85 10.54 -13.21
N ASN A 156 -8.89 10.91 -12.35
CA ASN A 156 -7.58 11.39 -12.78
C ASN A 156 -6.54 10.27 -12.94
N LEU A 157 -6.52 9.31 -12.02
CA LEU A 157 -5.46 8.29 -11.97
C LEU A 157 -5.87 6.95 -12.57
N GLY A 158 -7.17 6.65 -12.61
CA GLY A 158 -7.70 5.32 -12.92
C GLY A 158 -7.81 4.44 -11.67
N LEU A 159 -8.89 3.64 -11.59
CA LEU A 159 -9.14 2.75 -10.45
C LEU A 159 -8.05 1.67 -10.34
N GLU A 160 -7.51 1.21 -11.46
CA GLU A 160 -6.45 0.20 -11.53
C GLU A 160 -5.11 0.68 -10.95
N LYS A 161 -4.96 2.00 -10.79
CA LYS A 161 -3.78 2.63 -10.17
C LYS A 161 -3.94 2.88 -8.68
N LEU A 162 -5.08 2.52 -8.11
CA LEU A 162 -5.37 2.72 -6.69
C LEU A 162 -5.51 1.39 -5.98
N CYS A 163 -5.10 1.35 -4.73
CA CYS A 163 -5.29 0.21 -3.83
C CYS A 163 -5.78 0.75 -2.48
N PHE A 164 -6.92 0.26 -2.02
CA PHE A 164 -7.53 0.72 -0.78
C PHE A 164 -7.09 -0.17 0.39
N GLU A 165 -6.47 0.42 1.39
CA GLU A 165 -6.10 -0.30 2.59
C GLU A 165 -7.32 -0.45 3.50
N VAL A 166 -7.64 -1.69 3.90
CA VAL A 166 -8.67 -1.96 4.89
C VAL A 166 -8.08 -1.91 6.30
N THR A 167 -8.90 -1.56 7.27
CA THR A 167 -8.53 -1.56 8.69
C THR A 167 -7.80 -2.84 9.08
N SER A 168 -6.78 -2.72 9.92
CA SER A 168 -6.04 -3.88 10.40
C SER A 168 -6.98 -4.88 11.10
N PRO A 169 -6.88 -6.20 10.82
CA PRO A 169 -7.64 -7.21 11.55
C PRO A 169 -7.42 -7.19 13.07
N ARG A 170 -6.35 -6.56 13.54
CA ARG A 170 -6.08 -6.34 14.96
C ARG A 170 -7.08 -5.42 15.64
N GLU A 171 -7.72 -4.55 14.86
CA GLU A 171 -8.78 -3.63 15.32
C GLU A 171 -10.17 -4.27 15.33
N GLY A 172 -10.26 -5.51 14.85
CA GLY A 172 -11.45 -6.34 14.89
C GLY A 172 -11.98 -6.72 13.50
N LEU A 173 -12.38 -7.98 13.36
CA LEU A 173 -12.92 -8.54 12.11
C LEU A 173 -14.18 -7.81 11.63
N LYS A 174 -14.98 -7.28 12.56
CA LYS A 174 -16.21 -6.56 12.23
C LYS A 174 -15.92 -5.25 11.49
N GLN A 175 -14.92 -4.49 11.94
CA GLN A 175 -14.53 -3.25 11.28
C GLN A 175 -13.89 -3.55 9.91
N TRP A 176 -12.95 -4.50 9.85
CA TRP A 176 -12.36 -4.96 8.61
C TRP A 176 -13.42 -5.33 7.55
N HIS A 177 -14.44 -6.10 7.94
CA HIS A 177 -15.51 -6.51 7.02
C HIS A 177 -16.36 -5.32 6.56
N LYS A 178 -16.63 -4.37 7.45
CA LYS A 178 -17.36 -3.14 7.15
C LYS A 178 -16.62 -2.30 6.11
N ASP A 179 -15.31 -2.10 6.28
CA ASP A 179 -14.48 -1.29 5.37
C ASP A 179 -14.39 -1.94 4.00
N LEU A 180 -14.08 -3.24 3.95
CA LEU A 180 -14.02 -3.98 2.71
C LEU A 180 -15.35 -3.90 1.93
N SER A 181 -16.47 -4.10 2.62
CA SER A 181 -17.80 -3.97 2.01
C SER A 181 -18.09 -2.56 1.52
N ALA A 182 -17.62 -1.53 2.26
CA ALA A 182 -17.79 -0.14 1.86
C ALA A 182 -16.99 0.17 0.58
N TYR A 183 -15.74 -0.28 0.49
CA TYR A 183 -14.91 -0.08 -0.71
C TYR A 183 -15.51 -0.77 -1.94
N ILE A 184 -15.92 -2.03 -1.80
CA ILE A 184 -16.55 -2.77 -2.90
C ILE A 184 -17.85 -2.10 -3.35
N LYS A 185 -18.65 -1.62 -2.42
CA LYS A 185 -19.91 -0.91 -2.71
C LYS A 185 -19.68 0.44 -3.42
N LEU A 186 -18.64 1.17 -3.04
CA LEU A 186 -18.35 2.51 -3.58
C LEU A 186 -17.59 2.46 -4.91
N PHE A 187 -16.61 1.56 -5.03
CA PHE A 187 -15.67 1.55 -6.14
C PHE A 187 -15.84 0.35 -7.07
N GLY A 188 -16.73 -0.57 -6.73
CA GLY A 188 -17.02 -1.75 -7.53
C GLY A 188 -16.17 -2.97 -7.14
N GLN A 189 -16.58 -4.12 -7.68
CA GLN A 189 -15.97 -5.42 -7.37
C GLN A 189 -14.51 -5.54 -7.81
N ASP A 190 -14.08 -4.75 -8.79
CA ASP A 190 -12.74 -4.78 -9.36
C ASP A 190 -11.74 -3.85 -8.63
N CYS A 191 -12.18 -3.16 -7.57
CA CYS A 191 -11.28 -2.31 -6.80
C CYS A 191 -10.16 -3.13 -6.15
N ASN A 192 -8.91 -2.63 -6.20
CA ASN A 192 -7.81 -3.25 -5.51
C ASN A 192 -7.91 -2.95 -4.01
N VAL A 193 -7.70 -3.98 -3.19
CA VAL A 193 -7.71 -3.85 -1.73
C VAL A 193 -6.47 -4.51 -1.14
N CYS A 194 -5.96 -3.96 -0.06
CA CYS A 194 -4.81 -4.51 0.64
C CYS A 194 -5.06 -4.61 2.16
N ASN A 195 -4.04 -5.04 2.90
CA ASN A 195 -4.11 -5.36 4.32
C ASN A 195 -5.00 -6.57 4.64
N ILE A 196 -5.08 -7.51 3.70
CA ILE A 196 -5.84 -8.77 3.83
C ILE A 196 -4.91 -9.84 4.39
N MET A 197 -5.29 -10.43 5.53
CA MET A 197 -4.56 -11.55 6.10
C MET A 197 -4.81 -12.84 5.30
N PRO A 198 -3.84 -13.78 5.24
CA PRO A 198 -4.03 -15.04 4.53
C PRO A 198 -5.30 -15.81 4.94
N SER A 199 -5.67 -15.76 6.21
CA SER A 199 -6.90 -16.38 6.74
C SER A 199 -8.20 -15.72 6.29
N GLN A 200 -8.14 -14.51 5.72
CA GLN A 200 -9.30 -13.72 5.29
C GLN A 200 -9.52 -13.76 3.79
N ILE A 201 -8.55 -14.27 3.02
CA ILE A 201 -8.60 -14.24 1.54
C ILE A 201 -9.90 -14.87 1.01
N LEU A 202 -10.31 -16.00 1.58
CA LEU A 202 -11.55 -16.69 1.18
C LEU A 202 -12.83 -15.93 1.54
N GLN A 203 -12.72 -14.87 2.35
CA GLN A 203 -13.85 -14.01 2.70
C GLN A 203 -13.98 -12.80 1.76
N VAL A 204 -12.95 -12.48 0.99
CA VAL A 204 -12.94 -11.34 0.06
C VAL A 204 -13.78 -11.64 -1.18
N GLU A 205 -13.58 -12.79 -1.80
CA GLU A 205 -14.25 -13.13 -3.06
C GLU A 205 -15.79 -13.16 -2.96
N PRO A 206 -16.40 -13.77 -1.90
CA PRO A 206 -17.86 -13.70 -1.73
C PRO A 206 -18.39 -12.27 -1.59
N LEU A 207 -17.62 -11.35 -1.03
CA LEU A 207 -18.04 -9.94 -0.93
C LEU A 207 -17.97 -9.20 -2.27
N ARG A 208 -17.12 -9.66 -3.19
CA ARG A 208 -17.01 -9.11 -4.56
C ARG A 208 -18.10 -9.63 -5.48
N ASP A 209 -18.60 -10.84 -5.23
CA ASP A 209 -19.61 -11.48 -6.06
C ASP A 209 -20.93 -11.66 -5.28
N GLU A 210 -21.87 -10.72 -5.49
CA GLU A 210 -23.20 -10.79 -4.85
C GLU A 210 -23.96 -12.08 -5.19
N ASN A 211 -23.67 -12.74 -6.32
CA ASN A 211 -24.30 -13.99 -6.69
C ASN A 211 -23.78 -15.15 -5.85
N LEU A 212 -22.50 -15.12 -5.43
CA LEU A 212 -21.97 -16.10 -4.48
C LEU A 212 -22.62 -15.98 -3.11
N LEU A 213 -22.85 -14.75 -2.63
CA LEU A 213 -23.51 -14.51 -1.33
C LEU A 213 -24.95 -15.01 -1.28
N ARG A 214 -25.63 -15.11 -2.42
CA ARG A 214 -27.03 -15.62 -2.50
C ARG A 214 -27.12 -17.13 -2.53
N GLN A 215 -26.00 -17.85 -2.62
CA GLN A 215 -25.95 -19.31 -2.67
C GLN A 215 -25.71 -19.95 -1.29
N PHE A 216 -25.42 -19.14 -0.28
CA PHE A 216 -25.21 -19.54 1.11
C PHE A 216 -26.22 -18.87 2.03
#